data_33fcd762411a67aeae5a215f43cf34cd
#
_entry.id   33fcd762411a67aeae5a215f43cf34cd
#
_cell.length_a   1.000
_cell.length_b   1.000
_cell.length_c   1.000
_cell.angle_alpha   90.00
_cell.angle_beta   90.00
_cell.angle_gamma   90.00
#
_symmetry.space_group_name_H-M   'P 1'
#
loop_
_entity.id
_entity.type
_entity.pdbx_description
1 polymer ?
#
loop_
_entity_poly.entity_id
_entity_poly.type
_entity_poly.pdbx_seq_one_letter_code
_entity_poly.pdbx_strand_id
1 'polypeptide(L)'
;MKIGCQIGVWGGSAEDAVKDMGAAGIEGIEVFTGHIAPYYGMESEVKKFLDNNNIELSGAYFGNEKFISPEDEEDVVSEASAAAEFLGKVGSSFIILNGGVSKGQKPEGFSEDDFKQLGKTMNSIGKAVQKYDVVACVHPHAGCMIESPSDLNRLLEYLDTSLVGLCPHAAHQVIAGFDPYEMYEKHAELVRYLHIGAIGAGNKGALLGEGILDQKRLMKAVLDAGYDGWIIIESSKEGISPKDYVSQAKRYIEEKLLK
;
A
#
# COMPACT_ATOMS: atom_id res chain seq x y z
N MET A 1 -7.31 -7.49 13.34
CA MET A 1 -6.35 -7.16 12.25
C MET A 1 -5.93 -8.41 11.53
N LYS A 2 -5.70 -8.33 10.22
CA LYS A 2 -5.20 -9.44 9.38
C LYS A 2 -3.79 -9.12 8.88
N ILE A 3 -2.97 -10.14 8.67
CA ILE A 3 -1.59 -9.99 8.20
C ILE A 3 -1.47 -10.50 6.77
N GLY A 4 -1.03 -9.62 5.89
CA GLY A 4 -0.78 -9.91 4.48
C GLY A 4 0.65 -9.62 4.07
N CYS A 5 0.94 -9.88 2.79
CA CYS A 5 2.24 -9.57 2.20
C CYS A 5 2.07 -9.00 0.79
N GLN A 6 2.88 -8.01 0.45
CA GLN A 6 2.94 -7.44 -0.89
C GLN A 6 3.73 -8.37 -1.81
N ILE A 7 3.22 -8.64 -3.00
CA ILE A 7 3.77 -9.61 -3.96
C ILE A 7 5.23 -9.33 -4.36
N GLY A 8 5.64 -8.07 -4.39
CA GLY A 8 7.01 -7.66 -4.72
C GLY A 8 8.09 -8.25 -3.80
N VAL A 9 7.69 -8.64 -2.57
CA VAL A 9 8.59 -9.34 -1.62
C VAL A 9 8.95 -10.74 -2.13
N TRP A 10 8.03 -11.39 -2.83
CA TRP A 10 8.24 -12.78 -3.31
C TRP A 10 9.09 -12.84 -4.57
N GLY A 11 8.86 -11.94 -5.51
CA GLY A 11 9.33 -12.09 -6.87
C GLY A 11 8.70 -13.30 -7.56
N GLY A 12 8.82 -13.40 -8.88
CA GLY A 12 8.29 -14.53 -9.62
C GLY A 12 6.79 -14.43 -9.93
N SER A 13 6.10 -15.57 -10.03
CA SER A 13 4.69 -15.60 -10.42
C SER A 13 3.76 -15.31 -9.23
N ALA A 14 2.64 -14.64 -9.51
CA ALA A 14 1.62 -14.39 -8.50
C ALA A 14 1.01 -15.70 -7.96
N GLU A 15 0.89 -16.72 -8.81
CA GLU A 15 0.36 -18.03 -8.41
C GLU A 15 1.27 -18.74 -7.40
N ASP A 16 2.59 -18.70 -7.61
CA ASP A 16 3.53 -19.30 -6.67
C ASP A 16 3.59 -18.52 -5.36
N ALA A 17 3.54 -17.18 -5.44
CA ALA A 17 3.44 -16.34 -4.25
C ALA A 17 2.20 -16.68 -3.41
N VAL A 18 1.02 -16.82 -4.03
CA VAL A 18 -0.22 -17.19 -3.34
C VAL A 18 -0.07 -18.53 -2.62
N LYS A 19 0.46 -19.57 -3.31
CA LYS A 19 0.65 -20.91 -2.72
C LYS A 19 1.61 -20.87 -1.52
N ASP A 20 2.74 -20.17 -1.67
CA ASP A 20 3.77 -20.08 -0.65
C ASP A 20 3.30 -19.27 0.57
N MET A 21 2.60 -18.14 0.33
CA MET A 21 2.03 -17.31 1.39
C MET A 21 0.96 -18.07 2.18
N GLY A 22 0.03 -18.74 1.49
CA GLY A 22 -0.98 -19.57 2.13
C GLY A 22 -0.35 -20.71 2.96
N ALA A 23 0.66 -21.39 2.41
CA ALA A 23 1.41 -22.41 3.15
C ALA A 23 2.20 -21.86 4.36
N ALA A 24 2.59 -20.58 4.32
CA ALA A 24 3.22 -19.90 5.45
C ALA A 24 2.21 -19.33 6.47
N GLY A 25 0.91 -19.52 6.24
CA GLY A 25 -0.16 -19.03 7.11
C GLY A 25 -0.35 -17.52 7.05
N ILE A 26 0.04 -16.87 5.94
CA ILE A 26 -0.27 -15.47 5.64
C ILE A 26 -1.73 -15.40 5.19
N GLU A 27 -2.47 -14.40 5.70
CA GLU A 27 -3.91 -14.31 5.50
C GLU A 27 -4.29 -13.61 4.20
N GLY A 28 -3.42 -12.70 3.70
CA GLY A 28 -3.71 -11.94 2.49
C GLY A 28 -2.50 -11.64 1.62
N ILE A 29 -2.77 -11.42 0.34
CA ILE A 29 -1.79 -10.95 -0.64
C ILE A 29 -2.23 -9.59 -1.20
N GLU A 30 -1.32 -8.63 -1.25
CA GLU A 30 -1.45 -7.44 -2.06
C GLU A 30 -0.69 -7.63 -3.38
N VAL A 31 -1.32 -7.27 -4.48
CA VAL A 31 -0.73 -7.38 -5.82
C VAL A 31 -0.66 -6.01 -6.50
N PHE A 32 0.06 -5.89 -7.61
CA PHE A 32 -0.09 -4.73 -8.50
C PHE A 32 -1.31 -4.90 -9.39
N THR A 33 -1.99 -3.83 -9.76
CA THR A 33 -3.15 -3.89 -10.68
C THR A 33 -2.83 -4.58 -12.00
N GLY A 34 -1.58 -4.47 -12.48
CA GLY A 34 -1.11 -5.21 -13.65
C GLY A 34 -1.17 -6.74 -13.53
N HIS A 35 -1.16 -7.29 -12.30
CA HIS A 35 -1.31 -8.73 -12.09
C HIS A 35 -2.77 -9.19 -12.19
N ILE A 36 -3.73 -8.33 -11.88
CA ILE A 36 -5.17 -8.70 -11.94
C ILE A 36 -5.81 -8.35 -13.28
N ALA A 37 -5.29 -7.39 -14.02
CA ALA A 37 -5.85 -6.96 -15.30
C ALA A 37 -6.07 -8.11 -16.32
N PRO A 38 -5.16 -9.10 -16.45
CA PRO A 38 -5.39 -10.25 -17.34
C PRO A 38 -6.57 -11.15 -16.94
N TYR A 39 -7.08 -11.02 -15.71
CA TYR A 39 -8.14 -11.85 -15.15
C TYR A 39 -9.49 -11.14 -15.05
N TYR A 40 -9.63 -9.95 -15.61
CA TYR A 40 -10.93 -9.27 -15.66
C TYR A 40 -11.96 -10.12 -16.40
N GLY A 41 -13.11 -10.36 -15.76
CA GLY A 41 -14.12 -11.30 -16.23
C GLY A 41 -13.95 -12.75 -15.73
N MET A 42 -12.87 -13.03 -14.97
CA MET A 42 -12.57 -14.34 -14.39
C MET A 42 -12.56 -14.30 -12.83
N GLU A 43 -13.33 -13.40 -12.25
CA GLU A 43 -13.30 -13.12 -10.81
C GLU A 43 -13.66 -14.35 -9.97
N SER A 44 -14.61 -15.17 -10.46
CA SER A 44 -15.02 -16.39 -9.76
C SER A 44 -13.92 -17.45 -9.71
N GLU A 45 -13.15 -17.60 -10.79
CA GLU A 45 -12.01 -18.50 -10.89
C GLU A 45 -10.87 -18.04 -9.98
N VAL A 46 -10.58 -16.74 -10.00
CA VAL A 46 -9.55 -16.15 -9.12
C VAL A 46 -9.94 -16.31 -7.65
N LYS A 47 -11.20 -15.98 -7.30
CA LYS A 47 -11.68 -16.17 -5.94
C LYS A 47 -11.54 -17.62 -5.48
N LYS A 48 -11.97 -18.59 -6.31
CA LYS A 48 -11.83 -20.01 -6.00
C LYS A 48 -10.37 -20.43 -5.83
N PHE A 49 -9.46 -19.89 -6.63
CA PHE A 49 -8.03 -20.15 -6.50
C PHE A 49 -7.48 -19.63 -5.17
N LEU A 50 -7.85 -18.40 -4.77
CA LEU A 50 -7.47 -17.80 -3.48
C LEU A 50 -8.02 -18.62 -2.31
N ASP A 51 -9.32 -18.96 -2.34
CA ASP A 51 -9.98 -19.75 -1.30
C ASP A 51 -9.32 -21.14 -1.13
N ASN A 52 -8.94 -21.81 -2.23
CA ASN A 52 -8.25 -23.11 -2.20
C ASN A 52 -6.84 -23.03 -1.58
N ASN A 53 -6.24 -21.85 -1.54
CA ASN A 53 -4.93 -21.60 -0.92
C ASN A 53 -5.06 -20.93 0.46
N ASN A 54 -6.27 -20.76 0.99
CA ASN A 54 -6.56 -20.09 2.27
C ASN A 54 -5.95 -18.69 2.37
N ILE A 55 -6.03 -17.92 1.30
CA ILE A 55 -5.52 -16.55 1.23
C ILE A 55 -6.56 -15.61 0.64
N GLU A 56 -6.61 -14.38 1.12
CA GLU A 56 -7.49 -13.33 0.58
C GLU A 56 -6.68 -12.38 -0.32
N LEU A 57 -7.33 -11.75 -1.28
CA LEU A 57 -6.76 -10.59 -1.95
C LEU A 57 -6.97 -9.37 -1.03
N SER A 58 -5.93 -8.91 -0.36
CA SER A 58 -6.04 -7.80 0.61
C SER A 58 -6.23 -6.45 -0.06
N GLY A 59 -5.63 -6.27 -1.24
CA GLY A 59 -5.72 -5.04 -2.03
C GLY A 59 -4.91 -5.14 -3.31
N ALA A 60 -4.97 -4.07 -4.11
CA ALA A 60 -4.11 -3.93 -5.28
C ALA A 60 -3.47 -2.54 -5.33
N TYR A 61 -2.16 -2.52 -5.62
CA TYR A 61 -1.37 -1.31 -5.79
C TYR A 61 -1.55 -0.75 -7.20
N PHE A 62 -1.99 0.49 -7.28
CA PHE A 62 -2.26 1.23 -8.51
C PHE A 62 -1.29 2.40 -8.65
N GLY A 63 -0.32 2.29 -9.54
CA GLY A 63 0.56 3.37 -9.96
C GLY A 63 0.16 3.87 -11.34
N ASN A 64 0.15 5.19 -11.54
CA ASN A 64 -0.08 5.79 -12.85
C ASN A 64 0.71 7.10 -12.97
N GLU A 65 1.50 7.21 -14.03
CA GLU A 65 2.36 8.37 -14.28
C GLU A 65 1.58 9.61 -14.81
N LYS A 66 0.24 9.47 -14.92
CA LYS A 66 -0.65 10.53 -15.41
C LYS A 66 -1.54 11.14 -14.32
N PHE A 67 -1.30 10.85 -13.06
CA PHE A 67 -2.11 11.35 -11.93
C PHE A 67 -2.26 12.89 -11.90
N ILE A 68 -1.29 13.62 -12.44
CA ILE A 68 -1.29 15.09 -12.48
C ILE A 68 -1.58 15.67 -13.87
N SER A 69 -2.06 14.85 -14.81
CA SER A 69 -2.45 15.26 -16.18
C SER A 69 -3.96 15.50 -16.23
N PRO A 70 -4.43 16.75 -16.37
CA PRO A 70 -5.87 17.05 -16.43
C PRO A 70 -6.58 16.37 -17.60
N GLU A 71 -5.90 16.24 -18.74
CA GLU A 71 -6.42 15.60 -19.94
C GLU A 71 -6.56 14.08 -19.83
N ASP A 72 -5.79 13.44 -18.96
CA ASP A 72 -5.81 11.98 -18.76
C ASP A 72 -6.63 11.56 -17.53
N GLU A 73 -7.19 12.50 -16.75
CA GLU A 73 -7.88 12.20 -15.49
C GLU A 73 -8.99 11.15 -15.66
N GLU A 74 -9.81 11.28 -16.73
CA GLU A 74 -10.91 10.35 -16.99
C GLU A 74 -10.41 8.93 -17.25
N ASP A 75 -9.33 8.78 -18.01
CA ASP A 75 -8.71 7.49 -18.29
C ASP A 75 -8.13 6.85 -17.02
N VAL A 76 -7.41 7.64 -16.21
CA VAL A 76 -6.84 7.17 -14.92
C VAL A 76 -7.94 6.71 -13.96
N VAL A 77 -9.03 7.46 -13.85
CA VAL A 77 -10.19 7.10 -13.02
C VAL A 77 -10.87 5.84 -13.56
N SER A 78 -10.99 5.70 -14.89
CA SER A 78 -11.57 4.50 -15.51
C SER A 78 -10.74 3.25 -15.25
N GLU A 79 -9.40 3.33 -15.35
CA GLU A 79 -8.48 2.23 -15.04
C GLU A 79 -8.60 1.81 -13.56
N ALA A 80 -8.58 2.76 -12.63
CA ALA A 80 -8.75 2.49 -11.21
C ALA A 80 -10.12 1.87 -10.90
N SER A 81 -11.18 2.35 -11.57
CA SER A 81 -12.54 1.84 -11.43
C SER A 81 -12.67 0.40 -11.92
N ALA A 82 -12.03 0.04 -13.04
CA ALA A 82 -12.00 -1.35 -13.55
C ALA A 82 -11.28 -2.30 -12.58
N ALA A 83 -10.15 -1.85 -12.02
CA ALA A 83 -9.46 -2.61 -10.98
C ALA A 83 -10.33 -2.81 -9.73
N ALA A 84 -11.02 -1.75 -9.28
CA ALA A 84 -11.89 -1.81 -8.12
C ALA A 84 -13.12 -2.71 -8.34
N GLU A 85 -13.69 -2.74 -9.55
CA GLU A 85 -14.75 -3.67 -9.89
C GLU A 85 -14.30 -5.14 -9.72
N PHE A 86 -13.13 -5.47 -10.23
CA PHE A 86 -12.53 -6.79 -10.02
C PHE A 86 -12.30 -7.07 -8.52
N LEU A 87 -11.68 -6.13 -7.80
CA LEU A 87 -11.40 -6.26 -6.37
C LEU A 87 -12.68 -6.55 -5.57
N GLY A 88 -13.73 -5.77 -5.74
CA GLY A 88 -15.00 -5.97 -5.05
C GLY A 88 -15.62 -7.32 -5.36
N LYS A 89 -15.58 -7.79 -6.61
CA LYS A 89 -16.12 -9.10 -7.00
C LYS A 89 -15.35 -10.28 -6.40
N VAL A 90 -14.04 -10.15 -6.16
CA VAL A 90 -13.25 -11.19 -5.47
C VAL A 90 -13.27 -11.05 -3.95
N GLY A 91 -13.90 -10.00 -3.41
CA GLY A 91 -14.03 -9.75 -1.97
C GLY A 91 -12.90 -8.93 -1.35
N SER A 92 -12.12 -8.23 -2.16
CA SER A 92 -11.10 -7.27 -1.69
C SER A 92 -11.69 -5.87 -1.58
N SER A 93 -11.25 -5.10 -0.58
CA SER A 93 -11.82 -3.79 -0.27
C SER A 93 -10.84 -2.62 -0.39
N PHE A 94 -9.65 -2.81 -0.96
CA PHE A 94 -8.64 -1.74 -1.00
C PHE A 94 -7.95 -1.61 -2.36
N ILE A 95 -7.82 -0.37 -2.82
CA ILE A 95 -6.92 0.02 -3.91
C ILE A 95 -5.90 1.02 -3.36
N ILE A 96 -4.61 0.72 -3.52
CA ILE A 96 -3.52 1.51 -2.96
C ILE A 96 -2.94 2.38 -4.07
N LEU A 97 -3.13 3.69 -3.94
CA LEU A 97 -2.66 4.67 -4.91
C LEU A 97 -1.21 5.04 -4.62
N ASN A 98 -0.33 4.92 -5.61
CA ASN A 98 1.04 5.41 -5.49
C ASN A 98 1.07 6.88 -5.05
N GLY A 99 2.14 7.32 -4.42
CA GLY A 99 2.38 8.69 -3.95
C GLY A 99 2.46 9.76 -5.04
N GLY A 100 1.60 9.67 -6.04
CA GLY A 100 1.61 10.51 -7.23
C GLY A 100 2.58 10.00 -8.30
N VAL A 101 3.08 10.89 -9.13
CA VAL A 101 4.02 10.58 -10.21
C VAL A 101 5.46 10.51 -9.71
N SER A 102 6.33 9.82 -10.47
CA SER A 102 7.77 9.77 -10.17
C SER A 102 8.43 11.16 -10.25
N LYS A 103 9.31 11.48 -9.31
CA LYS A 103 10.14 12.71 -9.35
C LYS A 103 11.01 12.80 -10.60
N GLY A 104 11.36 11.68 -11.20
CA GLY A 104 12.09 11.65 -12.46
C GLY A 104 11.35 12.26 -13.65
N GLN A 105 10.01 12.32 -13.60
CA GLN A 105 9.19 12.94 -14.64
C GLN A 105 9.20 14.47 -14.57
N LYS A 106 9.43 15.03 -13.39
CA LYS A 106 9.45 16.48 -13.17
C LYS A 106 10.63 16.88 -12.28
N PRO A 107 11.88 16.81 -12.82
CA PRO A 107 13.10 17.05 -12.04
C PRO A 107 13.17 18.46 -11.44
N GLU A 108 12.49 19.44 -12.02
CA GLU A 108 12.36 20.81 -11.51
C GLU A 108 11.48 20.93 -10.26
N GLY A 109 10.79 19.85 -9.89
CA GLY A 109 9.88 19.81 -8.76
C GLY A 109 8.42 20.05 -9.14
N PHE A 110 7.52 19.88 -8.18
CA PHE A 110 6.06 19.97 -8.35
C PHE A 110 5.53 21.31 -7.88
N SER A 111 4.69 21.92 -8.72
CA SER A 111 3.97 23.18 -8.46
C SER A 111 2.75 22.92 -7.55
N GLU A 112 2.12 24.00 -7.07
CA GLU A 112 0.86 23.93 -6.35
C GLU A 112 -0.29 23.39 -7.21
N ASP A 113 -0.30 23.73 -8.49
CA ASP A 113 -1.30 23.21 -9.43
C ASP A 113 -1.16 21.69 -9.65
N ASP A 114 0.06 21.12 -9.55
CA ASP A 114 0.26 19.68 -9.61
C ASP A 114 -0.34 18.99 -8.36
N PHE A 115 -0.17 19.55 -7.15
CA PHE A 115 -0.80 19.03 -5.94
C PHE A 115 -2.31 19.09 -5.98
N LYS A 116 -2.85 20.20 -6.49
CA LYS A 116 -4.28 20.37 -6.67
C LYS A 116 -4.85 19.36 -7.68
N GLN A 117 -4.16 19.14 -8.80
CA GLN A 117 -4.59 18.14 -9.78
C GLN A 117 -4.48 16.73 -9.22
N LEU A 118 -3.39 16.40 -8.50
CA LEU A 118 -3.25 15.11 -7.82
C LEU A 118 -4.40 14.85 -6.86
N GLY A 119 -4.71 15.81 -5.98
CA GLY A 119 -5.83 15.71 -5.03
C GLY A 119 -7.16 15.51 -5.75
N LYS A 120 -7.41 16.27 -6.84
CA LYS A 120 -8.61 16.14 -7.67
C LYS A 120 -8.73 14.75 -8.27
N THR A 121 -7.67 14.23 -8.91
CA THR A 121 -7.66 12.89 -9.52
C THR A 121 -7.88 11.80 -8.46
N MET A 122 -7.20 11.87 -7.31
CA MET A 122 -7.37 10.91 -6.23
C MET A 122 -8.79 10.94 -5.64
N ASN A 123 -9.40 12.11 -5.47
CA ASN A 123 -10.79 12.25 -5.05
C ASN A 123 -11.76 11.64 -6.07
N SER A 124 -11.52 11.86 -7.37
CA SER A 124 -12.31 11.26 -8.45
C SER A 124 -12.21 9.73 -8.43
N ILE A 125 -11.01 9.18 -8.21
CA ILE A 125 -10.81 7.73 -8.01
C ILE A 125 -11.57 7.26 -6.76
N GLY A 126 -11.36 7.90 -5.60
CA GLY A 126 -12.01 7.54 -4.35
C GLY A 126 -13.54 7.44 -4.50
N LYS A 127 -14.14 8.43 -5.16
CA LYS A 127 -15.58 8.42 -5.48
C LYS A 127 -15.98 7.29 -6.43
N ALA A 128 -15.17 7.02 -7.46
CA ALA A 128 -15.49 6.02 -8.47
C ALA A 128 -15.42 4.57 -7.94
N VAL A 129 -14.51 4.30 -6.98
CA VAL A 129 -14.29 2.94 -6.46
C VAL A 129 -15.28 2.54 -5.36
N GLN A 130 -15.89 3.51 -4.65
CA GLN A 130 -16.84 3.25 -3.56
C GLN A 130 -18.05 2.40 -3.98
N LYS A 131 -18.51 2.50 -5.22
CA LYS A 131 -19.63 1.70 -5.74
C LYS A 131 -19.36 0.19 -5.78
N TYR A 132 -18.09 -0.21 -5.58
CA TYR A 132 -17.65 -1.59 -5.52
C TYR A 132 -17.25 -2.02 -4.10
N ASP A 133 -17.57 -1.22 -3.08
CA ASP A 133 -17.15 -1.41 -1.68
C ASP A 133 -15.62 -1.42 -1.51
N VAL A 134 -14.93 -0.64 -2.37
CA VAL A 134 -13.47 -0.47 -2.34
C VAL A 134 -13.11 0.91 -1.84
N VAL A 135 -12.10 0.98 -0.96
CA VAL A 135 -11.53 2.20 -0.40
C VAL A 135 -10.20 2.50 -1.08
N ALA A 136 -10.03 3.71 -1.58
CA ALA A 136 -8.74 4.19 -2.08
C ALA A 136 -7.86 4.67 -0.92
N CYS A 137 -6.56 4.31 -0.94
CA CYS A 137 -5.60 4.77 0.06
C CYS A 137 -4.35 5.29 -0.64
N VAL A 138 -3.94 6.53 -0.35
CA VAL A 138 -2.68 7.05 -0.88
C VAL A 138 -1.49 6.47 -0.12
N HIS A 139 -0.48 6.03 -0.85
CA HIS A 139 0.74 5.45 -0.32
C HIS A 139 1.94 6.39 -0.58
N PRO A 140 2.34 7.21 0.39
CA PRO A 140 3.54 8.04 0.28
C PRO A 140 4.78 7.18 0.04
N HIS A 141 5.49 7.44 -1.06
CA HIS A 141 6.56 6.57 -1.53
C HIS A 141 7.83 7.36 -1.87
N ALA A 142 8.99 6.85 -1.45
CA ALA A 142 10.29 7.44 -1.80
C ALA A 142 10.47 7.54 -3.32
N GLY A 143 10.93 8.70 -3.80
CA GLY A 143 11.11 8.97 -5.23
C GLY A 143 9.84 9.38 -5.98
N CYS A 144 8.70 9.47 -5.29
CA CYS A 144 7.44 9.97 -5.83
C CYS A 144 7.14 11.40 -5.36
N MET A 145 6.11 12.00 -5.95
CA MET A 145 5.66 13.36 -5.63
C MET A 145 5.34 13.51 -4.14
N ILE A 146 4.68 12.51 -3.54
CA ILE A 146 4.39 12.47 -2.11
C ILE A 146 5.39 11.54 -1.44
N GLU A 147 6.54 12.08 -1.00
CA GLU A 147 7.53 11.30 -0.26
C GLU A 147 7.84 11.87 1.13
N SER A 148 7.57 13.17 1.35
CA SER A 148 7.83 13.82 2.63
C SER A 148 6.55 14.10 3.42
N PRO A 149 6.66 14.31 4.76
CA PRO A 149 5.53 14.81 5.55
C PRO A 149 4.98 16.15 5.02
N SER A 150 5.84 17.02 4.52
CA SER A 150 5.44 18.30 3.91
C SER A 150 4.63 18.10 2.63
N ASP A 151 5.05 17.16 1.76
CA ASP A 151 4.29 16.85 0.55
C ASP A 151 2.92 16.27 0.87
N LEU A 152 2.86 15.38 1.87
CA LEU A 152 1.58 14.85 2.34
C LEU A 152 0.67 15.96 2.87
N ASN A 153 1.19 16.87 3.70
CA ASN A 153 0.39 17.99 4.22
C ASN A 153 -0.16 18.86 3.09
N ARG A 154 0.63 19.13 2.03
CA ARG A 154 0.16 19.86 0.85
C ARG A 154 -0.94 19.09 0.11
N LEU A 155 -0.77 17.78 -0.10
CA LEU A 155 -1.82 16.97 -0.73
C LEU A 155 -3.12 17.00 0.09
N LEU A 156 -3.03 16.91 1.41
CA LEU A 156 -4.20 16.91 2.31
C LEU A 156 -5.04 18.19 2.23
N GLU A 157 -4.48 19.31 1.75
CA GLU A 157 -5.25 20.54 1.49
C GLU A 157 -6.27 20.36 0.36
N TYR A 158 -6.06 19.40 -0.55
CA TYR A 158 -6.89 19.11 -1.71
C TYR A 158 -7.57 17.74 -1.67
N LEU A 159 -7.18 16.89 -0.74
CA LEU A 159 -7.69 15.52 -0.62
C LEU A 159 -8.96 15.49 0.25
N ASP A 160 -10.02 14.87 -0.26
CA ASP A 160 -11.18 14.55 0.55
C ASP A 160 -10.91 13.24 1.32
N THR A 161 -10.56 13.38 2.59
CA THR A 161 -10.20 12.25 3.46
C THR A 161 -11.39 11.35 3.82
N SER A 162 -12.61 11.73 3.45
CA SER A 162 -13.78 10.83 3.52
C SER A 162 -13.82 9.84 2.34
N LEU A 163 -13.17 10.17 1.24
CA LEU A 163 -13.09 9.35 0.01
C LEU A 163 -11.78 8.56 -0.08
N VAL A 164 -10.68 9.13 0.41
CA VAL A 164 -9.33 8.56 0.26
C VAL A 164 -8.63 8.54 1.62
N GLY A 165 -8.23 7.34 2.06
CA GLY A 165 -7.45 7.14 3.27
C GLY A 165 -5.94 7.18 3.03
N LEU A 166 -5.17 6.85 4.07
CA LEU A 166 -3.73 6.68 4.00
C LEU A 166 -3.32 5.21 4.09
N CYS A 167 -2.25 4.87 3.36
CA CYS A 167 -1.47 3.64 3.46
C CYS A 167 0.00 4.02 3.71
N PRO A 168 0.41 4.35 4.95
CA PRO A 168 1.77 4.76 5.22
C PRO A 168 2.74 3.58 5.24
N HIS A 169 4.01 3.85 4.86
CA HIS A 169 5.12 2.90 4.99
C HIS A 169 6.38 3.65 5.49
N ALA A 170 6.74 3.43 6.75
CA ALA A 170 7.82 4.16 7.41
C ALA A 170 9.20 3.97 6.75
N ALA A 171 9.48 2.82 6.12
CA ALA A 171 10.74 2.59 5.43
C ALA A 171 10.94 3.56 4.25
N HIS A 172 9.89 3.93 3.53
CA HIS A 172 9.99 4.93 2.46
C HIS A 172 10.37 6.31 2.99
N GLN A 173 9.88 6.70 4.17
CA GLN A 173 10.28 7.96 4.81
C GLN A 173 11.76 7.98 5.13
N VAL A 174 12.30 6.88 5.68
CA VAL A 174 13.75 6.75 5.95
C VAL A 174 14.57 6.81 4.66
N ILE A 175 14.16 6.08 3.60
CA ILE A 175 14.83 6.08 2.30
C ILE A 175 14.89 7.50 1.71
N ALA A 176 13.81 8.25 1.86
CA ALA A 176 13.70 9.63 1.40
C ALA A 176 14.42 10.64 2.33
N GLY A 177 14.92 10.20 3.50
CA GLY A 177 15.67 11.05 4.44
C GLY A 177 14.82 11.85 5.41
N PHE A 178 13.56 11.43 5.64
CA PHE A 178 12.61 12.11 6.54
C PHE A 178 12.38 11.33 7.84
N ASP A 179 11.77 12.01 8.81
CA ASP A 179 11.33 11.39 10.06
C ASP A 179 10.19 10.37 9.75
N PRO A 180 10.39 9.08 10.03
CA PRO A 180 9.39 8.06 9.75
C PRO A 180 8.15 8.13 10.68
N TYR A 181 8.24 8.85 11.80
CA TYR A 181 7.17 8.85 12.81
C TYR A 181 6.15 9.97 12.62
N GLU A 182 6.56 11.11 12.06
CA GLU A 182 5.73 12.30 11.95
C GLU A 182 4.40 12.03 11.24
N MET A 183 4.44 11.28 10.13
CA MET A 183 3.25 10.94 9.36
C MET A 183 2.26 10.08 10.16
N TYR A 184 2.78 9.10 10.91
CA TYR A 184 1.95 8.22 11.74
C TYR A 184 1.34 8.97 12.94
N GLU A 185 2.13 9.82 13.61
CA GLU A 185 1.68 10.52 14.80
C GLU A 185 0.68 11.65 14.51
N LYS A 186 0.79 12.29 13.33
CA LYS A 186 -0.11 13.38 12.94
C LYS A 186 -1.36 12.93 12.19
N HIS A 187 -1.32 11.78 11.51
CA HIS A 187 -2.37 11.37 10.58
C HIS A 187 -2.85 9.93 10.79
N ALA A 188 -2.65 9.38 11.99
CA ALA A 188 -3.04 8.00 12.31
C ALA A 188 -4.52 7.72 12.05
N GLU A 189 -5.39 8.70 12.30
CA GLU A 189 -6.84 8.60 12.09
C GLU A 189 -7.25 8.45 10.61
N LEU A 190 -6.35 8.80 9.68
CA LEU A 190 -6.58 8.65 8.24
C LEU A 190 -6.13 7.29 7.71
N VAL A 191 -5.40 6.51 8.51
CA VAL A 191 -4.88 5.20 8.08
C VAL A 191 -6.04 4.22 7.89
N ARG A 192 -6.16 3.65 6.69
CA ARG A 192 -7.15 2.62 6.35
C ARG A 192 -6.50 1.31 5.92
N TYR A 193 -5.23 1.36 5.56
CA TYR A 193 -4.40 0.24 5.13
C TYR A 193 -2.97 0.50 5.58
N LEU A 194 -2.20 -0.50 5.96
CA LEU A 194 -0.89 -0.26 6.56
C LEU A 194 0.16 -1.16 5.92
N HIS A 195 1.21 -0.56 5.36
CA HIS A 195 2.42 -1.27 5.00
C HIS A 195 3.43 -1.24 6.16
N ILE A 196 4.04 -2.39 6.43
CA ILE A 196 5.07 -2.55 7.43
C ILE A 196 6.32 -3.16 6.82
N GLY A 197 7.45 -2.56 7.11
CA GLY A 197 8.74 -3.04 6.64
C GLY A 197 9.86 -2.63 7.57
N ALA A 198 11.01 -3.27 7.43
CA ALA A 198 12.19 -2.93 8.19
C ALA A 198 13.33 -2.50 7.26
N ILE A 199 14.06 -1.49 7.71
CA ILE A 199 15.22 -0.97 7.04
C ILE A 199 16.37 -0.84 8.04
N GLY A 200 17.56 -1.27 7.64
CA GLY A 200 18.79 -1.18 8.42
C GLY A 200 19.65 0.00 7.99
N ALA A 201 20.81 0.10 8.60
CA ALA A 201 21.80 1.11 8.27
C ALA A 201 22.18 1.07 6.77
N GLY A 202 22.26 2.25 6.14
CA GLY A 202 22.58 2.37 4.71
C GLY A 202 21.46 1.89 3.79
N ASN A 203 20.22 1.97 4.25
CA ASN A 203 19.01 1.60 3.50
C ASN A 203 18.96 0.12 3.05
N LYS A 204 19.63 -0.76 3.78
CA LYS A 204 19.59 -2.20 3.52
C LYS A 204 18.35 -2.83 4.16
N GLY A 205 17.80 -3.86 3.53
CA GLY A 205 16.72 -4.64 4.12
C GLY A 205 17.13 -5.27 5.46
N ALA A 206 16.19 -5.32 6.41
CA ALA A 206 16.39 -5.87 7.75
C ALA A 206 15.19 -6.73 8.16
N LEU A 207 15.33 -7.57 9.18
CA LEU A 207 14.18 -8.22 9.81
C LEU A 207 13.37 -7.22 10.65
N LEU A 208 12.06 -7.41 10.73
CA LEU A 208 11.24 -6.64 11.66
C LEU A 208 11.77 -6.79 13.09
N GLY A 209 12.00 -5.66 13.74
CA GLY A 209 12.61 -5.60 15.07
C GLY A 209 14.13 -5.51 15.12
N GLU A 210 14.83 -5.69 13.98
CA GLU A 210 16.29 -5.56 13.89
C GLU A 210 16.74 -4.27 13.19
N GLY A 211 15.86 -3.58 12.47
CA GLY A 211 16.18 -2.37 11.73
C GLY A 211 16.30 -1.13 12.61
N ILE A 212 16.39 0.04 11.96
CA ILE A 212 16.49 1.34 12.64
C ILE A 212 15.12 1.91 13.04
N LEU A 213 14.01 1.29 12.59
CA LEU A 213 12.65 1.73 12.90
C LEU A 213 12.17 1.16 14.23
N ASP A 214 11.66 2.02 15.11
CA ASP A 214 10.87 1.59 16.27
C ASP A 214 9.46 1.22 15.80
N GLN A 215 9.28 -0.05 15.42
CA GLN A 215 8.00 -0.58 14.95
C GLN A 215 6.90 -0.49 16.01
N LYS A 216 7.25 -0.54 17.30
CA LYS A 216 6.27 -0.42 18.39
C LYS A 216 5.70 0.98 18.47
N ARG A 217 6.56 2.00 18.31
CA ARG A 217 6.12 3.41 18.27
C ARG A 217 5.18 3.66 17.11
N LEU A 218 5.52 3.14 15.90
CA LEU A 218 4.68 3.26 14.71
C LEU A 218 3.33 2.57 14.90
N MET A 219 3.35 1.31 15.36
CA MET A 219 2.11 0.55 15.59
C MET A 219 1.26 1.18 16.69
N LYS A 220 1.88 1.64 17.78
CA LYS A 220 1.15 2.32 18.85
C LYS A 220 0.35 3.52 18.34
N ALA A 221 0.93 4.34 17.46
CA ALA A 221 0.25 5.53 16.93
C ALA A 221 -1.04 5.14 16.18
N VAL A 222 -0.99 4.12 15.32
CA VAL A 222 -2.19 3.70 14.55
C VAL A 222 -3.19 2.93 15.41
N LEU A 223 -2.72 2.12 16.38
CA LEU A 223 -3.60 1.38 17.28
C LEU A 223 -4.35 2.32 18.25
N ASP A 224 -3.68 3.34 18.77
CA ASP A 224 -4.32 4.36 19.64
C ASP A 224 -5.40 5.15 18.88
N ALA A 225 -5.27 5.28 17.55
CA ALA A 225 -6.28 5.87 16.68
C ALA A 225 -7.41 4.88 16.26
N GLY A 226 -7.39 3.65 16.76
CA GLY A 226 -8.43 2.63 16.52
C GLY A 226 -8.27 1.84 15.23
N TYR A 227 -7.07 1.79 14.65
CA TYR A 227 -6.80 0.99 13.45
C TYR A 227 -6.96 -0.51 13.74
N ASP A 228 -7.72 -1.21 12.90
CA ASP A 228 -7.97 -2.65 12.98
C ASP A 228 -7.89 -3.39 11.62
N GLY A 229 -7.36 -2.71 10.59
CA GLY A 229 -7.28 -3.17 9.21
C GLY A 229 -6.17 -4.17 8.89
N TRP A 230 -5.74 -4.17 7.64
CA TRP A 230 -4.65 -5.00 7.14
C TRP A 230 -3.27 -4.47 7.54
N ILE A 231 -2.38 -5.36 7.95
CA ILE A 231 -0.95 -5.10 8.11
C ILE A 231 -0.22 -5.87 7.01
N ILE A 232 0.32 -5.16 6.04
CA ILE A 232 0.96 -5.74 4.86
C ILE A 232 2.47 -5.66 4.97
N ILE A 233 3.11 -6.81 4.98
CA ILE A 233 4.57 -6.92 4.98
C ILE A 233 5.10 -6.52 3.61
N GLU A 234 5.89 -5.46 3.56
CA GLU A 234 6.54 -4.95 2.35
C GLU A 234 8.02 -4.66 2.62
N SER A 235 8.77 -5.70 2.85
CA SER A 235 10.23 -5.63 2.93
C SER A 235 10.86 -7.01 2.80
N SER A 236 12.16 -7.04 2.58
CA SER A 236 12.95 -8.24 2.45
C SER A 236 14.33 -8.05 3.08
N LYS A 237 15.08 -9.13 3.26
CA LYS A 237 16.47 -9.09 3.71
C LYS A 237 17.31 -10.00 2.83
N GLU A 238 18.42 -9.50 2.34
CA GLU A 238 19.36 -10.29 1.55
C GLU A 238 19.80 -11.55 2.32
N GLY A 239 19.88 -12.67 1.62
CA GLY A 239 20.28 -13.97 2.19
C GLY A 239 19.19 -14.71 2.95
N ILE A 240 17.94 -14.18 3.00
CA ILE A 240 16.80 -14.86 3.59
C ILE A 240 15.74 -15.08 2.49
N SER A 241 15.17 -16.29 2.42
CA SER A 241 14.10 -16.55 1.46
C SER A 241 12.85 -15.69 1.78
N PRO A 242 12.05 -15.28 0.79
CA PRO A 242 10.80 -14.57 1.04
C PRO A 242 9.91 -15.27 2.07
N LYS A 243 9.76 -16.58 1.97
CA LYS A 243 8.98 -17.41 2.89
C LYS A 243 9.48 -17.32 4.34
N ASP A 244 10.79 -17.44 4.54
CA ASP A 244 11.39 -17.36 5.88
C ASP A 244 11.29 -15.96 6.45
N TYR A 245 11.50 -14.93 5.59
CA TYR A 245 11.35 -13.53 5.98
C TYR A 245 9.93 -13.26 6.48
N VAL A 246 8.93 -13.56 5.66
CA VAL A 246 7.52 -13.27 5.95
C VAL A 246 7.03 -14.06 7.16
N SER A 247 7.46 -15.32 7.33
CA SER A 247 7.14 -16.13 8.52
C SER A 247 7.71 -15.51 9.80
N GLN A 248 8.93 -14.97 9.76
CA GLN A 248 9.54 -14.29 10.90
C GLN A 248 8.86 -12.94 11.17
N ALA A 249 8.55 -12.17 10.11
CA ALA A 249 7.85 -10.90 10.21
C ALA A 249 6.45 -11.07 10.83
N LYS A 250 5.67 -12.06 10.36
CA LYS A 250 4.36 -12.40 10.93
C LYS A 250 4.46 -12.70 12.43
N ARG A 251 5.39 -13.55 12.83
CA ARG A 251 5.61 -13.88 14.26
C ARG A 251 5.94 -12.63 15.07
N TYR A 252 6.81 -11.75 14.55
CA TYR A 252 7.16 -10.51 15.25
C TYR A 252 5.94 -9.58 15.40
N ILE A 253 5.12 -9.44 14.37
CA ILE A 253 3.88 -8.65 14.43
C ILE A 253 2.96 -9.21 15.51
N GLU A 254 2.65 -10.51 15.48
CA GLU A 254 1.74 -11.16 16.42
C GLU A 254 2.24 -11.13 17.88
N GLU A 255 3.55 -11.32 18.10
CA GLU A 255 4.11 -11.45 19.45
C GLU A 255 4.55 -10.12 20.07
N LYS A 256 4.91 -9.13 19.27
CA LYS A 256 5.57 -7.91 19.74
C LYS A 256 4.82 -6.62 19.44
N LEU A 257 3.96 -6.61 18.43
CA LEU A 257 3.25 -5.40 18.00
C LEU A 257 1.76 -5.43 18.34
N LEU A 258 1.14 -6.62 18.40
CA LEU A 258 -0.30 -6.80 18.64
C LEU A 258 -0.63 -7.30 20.06
N LYS A 259 0.36 -7.36 20.94
CA LYS A 259 0.17 -7.75 22.37
C LYS A 259 0.29 -6.46 23.26
#